data_394480e9d7d81e3186b038d5afbdb54b
#
_entry.id   394480e9d7d81e3186b038d5afbdb54b
#
_cell.length_a   1.000
_cell.length_b   1.000
_cell.length_c   1.000
_cell.angle_alpha   90.00
_cell.angle_beta   90.00
_cell.angle_gamma   90.00
#
_symmetry.space_group_name_H-M   'P 1'
#
loop_
_entity.id
_entity.type
_entity.pdbx_description
1 polymer ?
#
loop_
_entity_poly.entity_id
_entity_poly.type
_entity_poly.pdbx_seq_one_letter_code
_entity_poly.pdbx_strand_id
1 'polypeptide(L)'
;MNIVITGAKGFVGKNLKADLTSTTDHHIFEVHRQTKEEELESALLKADFVVHLAGVNRPELDKEFSLGNVSYLDHVLDILTRNTKKPAILLSSSIQATQDNPYGESKLQGEQLLREYAEEYGNTVYIYRWPNLFGKWCKPNYNSVIATFCYKIARNEEIQVNNRNVELTLNYVDDIVAEIKRAIEGNPTIENGVPTVPNVFKVTLGEIVDLLYKYKQSRLDRTLPKLDNLFEKDLYSTYLSYLPSTDFSYPLLMNVDDRGSFTEFIKTPDRGQVSVNISKPGITKGNHWHHTKNEKFLVVSGKGVIRFRHINDDEIIEYYVSGDKLEVVDIPVGYTHNIENLGDTDMVTIMWVNEMFDPNQPDTYFLEV
;
A
#
# COMPACT_ATOMS: atom_id res chain seq x y z
N MET A 1 4.70 20.96 18.33
CA MET A 1 6.14 21.20 18.05
C MET A 1 6.30 21.86 16.70
N ASN A 2 7.38 22.61 16.53
CA ASN A 2 7.82 23.14 15.22
C ASN A 2 8.79 22.16 14.59
N ILE A 3 8.40 21.52 13.51
CA ILE A 3 9.20 20.51 12.81
C ILE A 3 9.67 21.08 11.48
N VAL A 4 10.98 21.12 11.26
CA VAL A 4 11.56 21.52 9.98
C VAL A 4 11.86 20.28 9.15
N ILE A 5 11.35 20.20 7.94
CA ILE A 5 11.65 19.13 6.99
C ILE A 5 12.44 19.70 5.82
N THR A 6 13.74 19.44 5.76
CA THR A 6 14.52 19.75 4.57
C THR A 6 14.29 18.67 3.52
N GLY A 7 14.27 19.05 2.24
CA GLY A 7 13.88 18.10 1.18
C GLY A 7 12.39 17.75 1.19
N ALA A 8 11.53 18.61 1.72
CA ALA A 8 10.10 18.39 1.90
C ALA A 8 9.33 18.02 0.61
N LYS A 9 9.80 18.46 -0.57
CA LYS A 9 9.24 18.10 -1.88
C LYS A 9 9.81 16.79 -2.46
N GLY A 10 10.74 16.14 -1.77
CA GLY A 10 11.31 14.84 -2.11
C GLY A 10 10.33 13.69 -1.84
N PHE A 11 10.72 12.46 -2.18
CA PHE A 11 9.91 11.27 -2.01
C PHE A 11 9.48 11.05 -0.54
N VAL A 12 10.43 10.93 0.37
CA VAL A 12 10.15 10.74 1.81
C VAL A 12 9.50 11.98 2.40
N GLY A 13 9.99 13.19 2.04
CA GLY A 13 9.47 14.45 2.55
C GLY A 13 7.97 14.66 2.29
N LYS A 14 7.49 14.32 1.08
CA LYS A 14 6.05 14.40 0.74
C LYS A 14 5.21 13.45 1.59
N ASN A 15 5.68 12.21 1.76
CA ASN A 15 4.98 11.21 2.57
C ASN A 15 4.94 11.61 4.04
N LEU A 16 6.08 12.03 4.60
CA LEU A 16 6.17 12.50 5.98
C LEU A 16 5.27 13.73 6.23
N LYS A 17 5.35 14.72 5.35
CA LYS A 17 4.47 15.90 5.46
C LYS A 17 3.01 15.52 5.47
N ALA A 18 2.58 14.69 4.51
CA ALA A 18 1.18 14.28 4.40
C ALA A 18 0.70 13.57 5.67
N ASP A 19 1.52 12.68 6.22
CA ASP A 19 1.20 11.97 7.47
C ASP A 19 1.13 12.94 8.65
N LEU A 20 2.19 13.71 8.92
CA LEU A 20 2.23 14.64 10.05
C LEU A 20 1.09 15.67 10.02
N THR A 21 0.74 16.18 8.84
CA THR A 21 -0.34 17.15 8.68
C THR A 21 -1.71 16.53 8.99
N SER A 22 -1.90 15.23 8.69
CA SER A 22 -3.18 14.56 8.88
C SER A 22 -3.34 13.91 10.25
N THR A 23 -2.24 13.63 10.97
CA THR A 23 -2.25 12.83 12.20
C THR A 23 -1.76 13.58 13.43
N THR A 24 -1.25 14.80 13.30
CA THR A 24 -0.70 15.60 14.41
C THR A 24 -1.05 17.07 14.30
N ASP A 25 -0.94 17.78 15.43
CA ASP A 25 -1.05 19.25 15.50
C ASP A 25 0.32 19.96 15.40
N HIS A 26 1.32 19.32 14.82
CA HIS A 26 2.64 19.90 14.67
C HIS A 26 2.66 20.98 13.60
N HIS A 27 3.42 22.05 13.83
CA HIS A 27 3.65 23.06 12.81
C HIS A 27 4.84 22.64 11.93
N ILE A 28 4.58 22.43 10.64
CA ILE A 28 5.56 21.93 9.68
C ILE A 28 6.14 23.06 8.84
N PHE A 29 7.46 23.25 8.91
CA PHE A 29 8.21 24.12 8.03
C PHE A 29 8.80 23.31 6.88
N GLU A 30 8.33 23.58 5.68
CA GLU A 30 8.76 22.90 4.46
C GLU A 30 9.96 23.63 3.86
N VAL A 31 11.13 23.00 3.86
CA VAL A 31 12.34 23.53 3.24
C VAL A 31 12.66 22.72 1.98
N HIS A 32 12.87 23.43 0.87
CA HIS A 32 13.17 22.86 -0.43
C HIS A 32 14.10 23.80 -1.24
N ARG A 33 14.57 23.40 -2.41
CA ARG A 33 15.55 24.15 -3.24
C ARG A 33 15.18 25.60 -3.56
N GLN A 34 13.90 25.95 -3.47
CA GLN A 34 13.40 27.31 -3.78
C GLN A 34 13.11 28.12 -2.50
N THR A 35 13.32 27.53 -1.32
CA THR A 35 13.16 28.24 -0.05
C THR A 35 14.23 29.31 0.06
N LYS A 36 13.84 30.54 0.38
CA LYS A 36 14.78 31.64 0.54
C LYS A 36 15.58 31.48 1.82
N GLU A 37 16.77 32.05 1.85
CA GLU A 37 17.67 31.97 2.99
C GLU A 37 17.03 32.47 4.29
N GLU A 38 16.35 33.60 4.24
CA GLU A 38 15.65 34.20 5.38
C GLU A 38 14.54 33.28 5.94
N GLU A 39 13.83 32.55 5.05
CA GLU A 39 12.79 31.59 5.42
C GLU A 39 13.43 30.34 6.06
N LEU A 40 14.55 29.85 5.51
CA LEU A 40 15.31 28.74 6.05
C LEU A 40 15.81 29.07 7.45
N GLU A 41 16.50 30.21 7.62
CA GLU A 41 17.00 30.67 8.91
C GLU A 41 15.88 30.83 9.94
N SER A 42 14.79 31.51 9.57
CA SER A 42 13.64 31.68 10.44
C SER A 42 13.00 30.35 10.88
N ALA A 43 12.94 29.35 9.99
CA ALA A 43 12.42 28.03 10.30
C ALA A 43 13.32 27.27 11.28
N LEU A 44 14.64 27.23 10.99
CA LEU A 44 15.61 26.52 11.80
C LEU A 44 15.75 27.12 13.20
N LEU A 45 15.71 28.45 13.33
CA LEU A 45 15.79 29.13 14.64
C LEU A 45 14.54 28.87 15.52
N LYS A 46 13.42 28.47 14.94
CA LYS A 46 12.18 28.15 15.66
C LYS A 46 12.00 26.64 15.87
N ALA A 47 12.83 25.82 15.24
CA ALA A 47 12.70 24.37 15.23
C ALA A 47 12.74 23.78 16.64
N ASP A 48 11.86 22.84 16.91
CA ASP A 48 11.91 21.91 18.04
C ASP A 48 12.47 20.54 17.60
N PHE A 49 12.35 20.21 16.30
CA PHE A 49 12.92 19.02 15.68
C PHE A 49 13.26 19.29 14.20
N VAL A 50 14.35 18.72 13.70
CA VAL A 50 14.77 18.85 12.30
C VAL A 50 14.86 17.48 11.65
N VAL A 51 14.12 17.26 10.56
CA VAL A 51 14.20 16.08 9.71
C VAL A 51 14.97 16.45 8.43
N HIS A 52 16.25 16.07 8.38
CA HIS A 52 17.12 16.40 7.26
C HIS A 52 17.06 15.30 6.19
N LEU A 53 16.20 15.52 5.19
CA LEU A 53 15.99 14.63 4.03
C LEU A 53 16.59 15.20 2.74
N ALA A 54 17.07 16.45 2.78
CA ALA A 54 17.70 17.07 1.62
C ALA A 54 19.00 16.32 1.27
N GLY A 55 19.18 16.06 -0.01
CA GLY A 55 20.37 15.40 -0.52
C GLY A 55 20.29 15.18 -2.02
N VAL A 56 21.44 14.90 -2.63
CA VAL A 56 21.62 14.61 -4.05
C VAL A 56 21.93 13.12 -4.20
N ASN A 57 21.17 12.43 -5.07
CA ASN A 57 21.33 10.99 -5.30
C ASN A 57 21.82 10.66 -6.71
N ARG A 58 21.58 11.56 -7.68
CA ARG A 58 22.00 11.41 -9.08
C ARG A 58 22.41 12.77 -9.63
N PRO A 59 23.62 13.21 -9.34
CA PRO A 59 24.17 14.43 -9.89
C PRO A 59 24.62 14.25 -11.35
N GLU A 60 24.80 15.32 -12.03
CA GLU A 60 25.51 15.33 -13.34
C GLU A 60 27.03 15.25 -13.14
N LEU A 61 27.53 15.80 -12.03
CA LEU A 61 28.93 15.82 -11.67
C LEU A 61 29.15 15.35 -10.23
N ASP A 62 30.15 14.52 -9.97
CA ASP A 62 30.42 13.94 -8.62
C ASP A 62 30.58 15.00 -7.53
N LYS A 63 31.13 16.19 -7.85
CA LYS A 63 31.25 17.31 -6.90
C LYS A 63 29.90 17.76 -6.30
N GLU A 64 28.79 17.50 -6.97
CA GLU A 64 27.47 17.87 -6.48
C GLU A 64 27.03 17.00 -5.29
N PHE A 65 27.61 15.80 -5.12
CA PHE A 65 27.39 15.00 -3.92
C PHE A 65 27.90 15.73 -2.68
N SER A 66 29.14 16.26 -2.72
CA SER A 66 29.71 17.01 -1.61
C SER A 66 28.92 18.29 -1.34
N LEU A 67 28.59 19.07 -2.38
CA LEU A 67 27.84 20.31 -2.22
C LEU A 67 26.41 20.07 -1.66
N GLY A 68 25.69 19.07 -2.18
CA GLY A 68 24.31 18.83 -1.83
C GLY A 68 24.11 17.99 -0.56
N ASN A 69 25.08 17.14 -0.19
CA ASN A 69 24.95 16.25 0.97
C ASN A 69 25.78 16.73 2.17
N VAL A 70 26.90 17.36 1.96
CA VAL A 70 27.81 17.81 3.04
C VAL A 70 27.68 19.30 3.30
N SER A 71 28.02 20.16 2.29
CA SER A 71 28.02 21.62 2.50
C SER A 71 26.61 22.17 2.85
N TYR A 72 25.56 21.60 2.32
CA TYR A 72 24.20 22.03 2.70
C TYR A 72 23.84 21.62 4.13
N LEU A 73 24.24 20.41 4.57
CA LEU A 73 24.07 20.00 5.97
C LEU A 73 24.87 20.91 6.90
N ASP A 74 26.13 21.18 6.56
CA ASP A 74 27.00 22.10 7.32
C ASP A 74 26.36 23.47 7.52
N HIS A 75 25.84 24.06 6.45
CA HIS A 75 25.11 25.33 6.50
C HIS A 75 23.86 25.27 7.42
N VAL A 76 23.06 24.16 7.36
CA VAL A 76 21.92 23.96 8.25
C VAL A 76 22.38 23.89 9.72
N LEU A 77 23.49 23.19 10.00
CA LEU A 77 24.03 23.05 11.34
C LEU A 77 24.56 24.39 11.86
N ASP A 78 25.26 25.19 11.01
CA ASP A 78 25.73 26.54 11.38
C ASP A 78 24.56 27.43 11.87
N ILE A 79 23.43 27.44 11.15
CA ILE A 79 22.23 28.18 11.59
C ILE A 79 21.74 27.64 12.94
N LEU A 80 21.70 26.32 13.11
CA LEU A 80 21.19 25.68 14.33
C LEU A 80 22.06 25.93 15.56
N THR A 81 23.36 26.32 15.41
CA THR A 81 24.19 26.75 16.57
C THR A 81 23.56 27.91 17.33
N ARG A 82 22.77 28.74 16.64
CA ARG A 82 22.09 29.91 17.21
C ARG A 82 20.69 29.60 17.76
N ASN A 83 20.21 28.36 17.56
CA ASN A 83 18.91 27.92 18.11
C ASN A 83 19.06 27.51 19.60
N THR A 84 18.52 28.32 20.50
CA THR A 84 18.62 28.11 21.95
C THR A 84 17.88 26.88 22.47
N LYS A 85 16.96 26.32 21.68
CA LYS A 85 16.19 25.12 22.06
C LYS A 85 16.97 23.82 21.84
N LYS A 86 18.07 23.87 21.10
CA LYS A 86 18.87 22.68 20.73
C LYS A 86 18.01 21.54 20.16
N PRO A 87 17.33 21.73 19.02
CA PRO A 87 16.43 20.73 18.47
C PRO A 87 17.13 19.40 18.21
N ALA A 88 16.42 18.30 18.37
CA ALA A 88 16.90 17.01 17.89
C ALA A 88 16.93 17.00 16.35
N ILE A 89 17.93 16.30 15.79
CA ILE A 89 18.17 16.27 14.33
C ILE A 89 18.16 14.82 13.86
N LEU A 90 17.30 14.51 12.90
CA LEU A 90 17.29 13.25 12.17
C LEU A 90 17.93 13.44 10.80
N LEU A 91 18.96 12.63 10.49
CA LEU A 91 19.64 12.60 9.19
C LEU A 91 19.27 11.35 8.41
N SER A 92 18.77 11.52 7.18
CA SER A 92 18.65 10.45 6.21
C SER A 92 20.01 10.10 5.59
N SER A 93 20.65 9.06 6.11
CA SER A 93 21.84 8.45 5.53
C SER A 93 21.47 7.24 4.66
N SER A 94 22.44 6.45 4.25
CA SER A 94 22.28 5.30 3.38
C SER A 94 23.14 4.13 3.84
N ILE A 95 22.68 2.89 3.59
CA ILE A 95 23.52 1.70 3.73
C ILE A 95 24.80 1.79 2.86
N GLN A 96 24.79 2.63 1.82
CA GLN A 96 25.96 2.88 0.97
C GLN A 96 27.04 3.75 1.64
N ALA A 97 26.78 4.35 2.80
CA ALA A 97 27.78 5.11 3.54
C ALA A 97 29.02 4.27 3.95
N THR A 98 28.94 2.95 3.87
CA THR A 98 30.07 2.03 4.08
C THR A 98 30.74 1.57 2.80
N GLN A 99 30.32 2.05 1.63
CA GLN A 99 30.83 1.67 0.33
C GLN A 99 31.81 2.71 -0.22
N ASP A 100 32.82 2.23 -0.92
CA ASP A 100 33.84 3.06 -1.60
C ASP A 100 33.26 3.58 -2.93
N ASN A 101 32.44 4.62 -2.85
CA ASN A 101 31.90 5.34 -4.01
C ASN A 101 31.54 6.78 -3.60
N PRO A 102 31.53 7.75 -4.55
CA PRO A 102 31.31 9.17 -4.24
C PRO A 102 30.03 9.48 -3.46
N TYR A 103 28.95 8.74 -3.70
CA TYR A 103 27.71 8.89 -2.95
C TYR A 103 27.84 8.40 -1.51
N GLY A 104 28.41 7.20 -1.33
CA GLY A 104 28.63 6.61 0.00
C GLY A 104 29.55 7.49 0.85
N GLU A 105 30.65 7.96 0.27
CA GLU A 105 31.57 8.88 0.93
C GLU A 105 30.87 10.17 1.38
N SER A 106 30.06 10.79 0.52
CA SER A 106 29.34 12.01 0.89
C SER A 106 28.32 11.78 2.03
N LYS A 107 27.69 10.60 2.08
CA LYS A 107 26.81 10.24 3.18
C LYS A 107 27.58 10.02 4.48
N LEU A 108 28.72 9.33 4.42
CA LEU A 108 29.60 9.12 5.58
C LEU A 108 30.12 10.44 6.14
N GLN A 109 30.55 11.35 5.28
CA GLN A 109 31.01 12.70 5.69
C GLN A 109 29.89 13.48 6.38
N GLY A 110 28.66 13.42 5.86
CA GLY A 110 27.49 14.03 6.51
C GLY A 110 27.16 13.42 7.89
N GLU A 111 27.32 12.09 8.04
CA GLU A 111 27.15 11.44 9.35
C GLU A 111 28.21 11.93 10.35
N GLN A 112 29.48 12.04 9.91
CA GLN A 112 30.58 12.49 10.75
C GLN A 112 30.39 13.94 11.18
N LEU A 113 30.06 14.83 10.26
CA LEU A 113 29.74 16.23 10.55
C LEU A 113 28.62 16.38 11.59
N LEU A 114 27.55 15.60 11.46
CA LEU A 114 26.44 15.64 12.42
C LEU A 114 26.84 15.10 13.80
N ARG A 115 27.73 14.10 13.89
CA ARG A 115 28.26 13.59 15.15
C ARG A 115 29.15 14.61 15.85
N GLU A 116 30.05 15.25 15.12
CA GLU A 116 30.94 16.34 15.63
C GLU A 116 30.08 17.50 16.17
N TYR A 117 29.06 17.91 15.43
CA TYR A 117 28.08 18.91 15.88
C TYR A 117 27.36 18.48 17.18
N ALA A 118 26.95 17.23 17.27
CA ALA A 118 26.24 16.71 18.46
C ALA A 118 27.17 16.69 19.69
N GLU A 119 28.43 16.33 19.50
CA GLU A 119 29.44 16.34 20.59
C GLU A 119 29.73 17.77 21.06
N GLU A 120 29.89 18.74 20.15
CA GLU A 120 30.17 20.11 20.48
C GLU A 120 29.02 20.86 21.13
N TYR A 121 27.78 20.70 20.57
CA TYR A 121 26.63 21.49 21.00
C TYR A 121 25.66 20.75 21.92
N GLY A 122 25.82 19.43 22.09
CA GLY A 122 25.01 18.59 22.97
C GLY A 122 23.59 18.32 22.47
N ASN A 123 23.38 18.36 21.13
CA ASN A 123 22.11 18.03 20.50
C ASN A 123 21.89 16.51 20.43
N THR A 124 20.63 16.07 20.53
CA THR A 124 20.25 14.69 20.19
C THR A 124 20.24 14.49 18.69
N VAL A 125 20.91 13.45 18.21
CA VAL A 125 20.96 13.14 16.78
C VAL A 125 20.56 11.71 16.50
N TYR A 126 19.82 11.51 15.39
CA TYR A 126 19.36 10.22 14.89
C TYR A 126 19.86 10.05 13.46
N ILE A 127 20.77 9.11 13.23
CA ILE A 127 21.33 8.83 11.90
C ILE A 127 20.77 7.50 11.40
N TYR A 128 19.94 7.55 10.35
CA TYR A 128 19.34 6.37 9.76
C TYR A 128 20.01 6.03 8.44
N ARG A 129 20.62 4.86 8.33
CA ARG A 129 21.16 4.29 7.08
C ARG A 129 20.11 3.48 6.36
N TRP A 130 19.30 4.15 5.56
CA TRP A 130 18.24 3.50 4.81
C TRP A 130 18.79 2.72 3.60
N PRO A 131 18.20 1.53 3.29
CA PRO A 131 18.40 0.83 2.03
C PRO A 131 17.64 1.53 0.89
N ASN A 132 17.40 0.84 -0.22
CA ASN A 132 16.51 1.35 -1.25
C ASN A 132 15.07 1.47 -0.72
N LEU A 133 14.41 2.55 -1.07
CA LEU A 133 13.05 2.84 -0.63
C LEU A 133 12.06 2.66 -1.77
N PHE A 134 10.85 2.19 -1.45
CA PHE A 134 9.74 2.12 -2.40
C PHE A 134 8.43 2.60 -1.76
N GLY A 135 7.45 2.91 -2.60
CA GLY A 135 6.14 3.38 -2.15
C GLY A 135 5.54 4.42 -3.08
N LYS A 136 4.37 4.92 -2.68
CA LYS A 136 3.64 5.97 -3.42
C LYS A 136 4.46 7.25 -3.56
N TRP A 137 4.29 7.95 -4.70
CA TRP A 137 4.91 9.25 -5.02
C TRP A 137 6.44 9.25 -5.23
N CYS A 138 7.08 8.10 -5.27
CA CYS A 138 8.46 8.02 -5.74
C CYS A 138 8.51 8.32 -7.24
N LYS A 139 9.48 9.15 -7.67
CA LYS A 139 9.59 9.56 -9.08
C LYS A 139 10.05 8.37 -9.94
N PRO A 140 9.24 7.94 -10.94
CA PRO A 140 9.66 6.91 -11.90
C PRO A 140 10.74 7.43 -12.83
N ASN A 141 11.48 6.53 -13.46
CA ASN A 141 12.58 6.83 -14.38
C ASN A 141 13.67 7.74 -13.77
N TYR A 142 13.87 7.63 -12.47
CA TYR A 142 14.88 8.43 -11.74
C TYR A 142 15.79 7.52 -10.90
N ASN A 143 15.44 7.23 -9.66
CA ASN A 143 16.31 6.51 -8.73
C ASN A 143 15.68 5.26 -8.08
N SER A 144 14.48 4.88 -8.46
CA SER A 144 13.82 3.69 -7.96
C SER A 144 13.41 2.79 -9.11
N VAL A 145 13.94 1.58 -9.11
CA VAL A 145 13.58 0.54 -10.07
C VAL A 145 12.11 0.14 -9.88
N ILE A 146 11.64 0.03 -8.63
CA ILE A 146 10.24 -0.32 -8.31
C ILE A 146 9.28 0.74 -8.85
N ALA A 147 9.55 2.02 -8.59
CA ALA A 147 8.72 3.11 -9.11
C ALA A 147 8.67 3.10 -10.65
N THR A 148 9.81 2.83 -11.29
CA THR A 148 9.91 2.75 -12.74
C THR A 148 9.14 1.56 -13.29
N PHE A 149 9.25 0.39 -12.66
CA PHE A 149 8.53 -0.81 -13.11
C PHE A 149 7.02 -0.68 -12.88
N CYS A 150 6.59 -0.20 -11.72
CA CYS A 150 5.18 0.08 -11.45
C CYS A 150 4.59 1.03 -12.50
N TYR A 151 5.29 2.15 -12.77
CA TYR A 151 4.84 3.15 -13.74
C TYR A 151 4.71 2.57 -15.16
N LYS A 152 5.75 1.86 -15.62
CA LYS A 152 5.81 1.31 -16.99
C LYS A 152 4.81 0.17 -17.19
N ILE A 153 4.76 -0.79 -16.25
CA ILE A 153 3.83 -1.94 -16.33
C ILE A 153 2.38 -1.48 -16.32
N ALA A 154 2.06 -0.48 -15.48
CA ALA A 154 0.72 0.11 -15.43
C ALA A 154 0.30 0.79 -16.75
N ARG A 155 1.27 1.15 -17.61
CA ARG A 155 1.04 1.82 -18.92
C ARG A 155 1.29 0.92 -20.13
N ASN A 156 1.48 -0.38 -19.90
CA ASN A 156 1.83 -1.35 -20.95
C ASN A 156 3.18 -1.02 -21.66
N GLU A 157 4.06 -0.30 -20.98
CA GLU A 157 5.40 -0.03 -21.48
C GLU A 157 6.37 -1.18 -21.14
N GLU A 158 7.34 -1.42 -22.01
CA GLU A 158 8.36 -2.45 -21.76
C GLU A 158 9.32 -2.05 -20.65
N ILE A 159 9.69 -3.04 -19.83
CA ILE A 159 10.74 -2.91 -18.82
C ILE A 159 11.97 -3.71 -19.24
N GLN A 160 13.15 -3.21 -18.85
CA GLN A 160 14.40 -3.93 -19.03
C GLN A 160 14.90 -4.46 -17.69
N VAL A 161 15.18 -5.76 -17.62
CA VAL A 161 15.72 -6.43 -16.44
C VAL A 161 16.98 -7.17 -16.88
N ASN A 162 18.13 -6.57 -16.59
CA ASN A 162 19.42 -7.12 -17.04
C ASN A 162 19.76 -8.44 -16.30
N ASN A 163 19.44 -8.52 -15.02
CA ASN A 163 19.65 -9.74 -14.22
C ASN A 163 18.53 -9.86 -13.18
N ARG A 164 17.70 -10.88 -13.35
CA ARG A 164 16.57 -11.17 -12.46
C ARG A 164 16.97 -11.61 -11.04
N ASN A 165 18.19 -12.14 -10.89
CA ASN A 165 18.68 -12.67 -9.62
C ASN A 165 19.31 -11.62 -8.70
N VAL A 166 19.35 -10.34 -9.12
CA VAL A 166 19.84 -9.27 -8.24
C VAL A 166 18.89 -9.11 -7.07
N GLU A 167 19.39 -9.35 -5.87
CA GLU A 167 18.67 -9.11 -4.63
C GLU A 167 18.72 -7.63 -4.24
N LEU A 168 17.60 -7.08 -3.89
CA LEU A 168 17.44 -5.72 -3.37
C LEU A 168 17.10 -5.79 -1.88
N THR A 169 17.74 -4.91 -1.11
CA THR A 169 17.32 -4.61 0.26
C THR A 169 16.45 -3.35 0.22
N LEU A 170 15.26 -3.43 0.81
CA LEU A 170 14.20 -2.45 0.65
C LEU A 170 13.52 -2.11 1.98
N ASN A 171 13.13 -0.83 2.16
CA ASN A 171 12.10 -0.45 3.12
C ASN A 171 10.90 0.19 2.40
N TYR A 172 9.72 0.00 2.96
CA TYR A 172 8.52 0.69 2.53
C TYR A 172 8.47 2.11 3.09
N VAL A 173 8.01 3.07 2.31
CA VAL A 173 8.05 4.50 2.70
C VAL A 173 7.22 4.80 3.94
N ASP A 174 6.11 4.09 4.15
CA ASP A 174 5.26 4.34 5.32
C ASP A 174 5.91 3.80 6.62
N ASP A 175 6.75 2.74 6.55
CA ASP A 175 7.58 2.31 7.67
C ASP A 175 8.65 3.36 8.04
N ILE A 176 9.24 3.99 7.01
CA ILE A 176 10.17 5.12 7.22
C ILE A 176 9.46 6.28 7.91
N VAL A 177 8.26 6.65 7.45
CA VAL A 177 7.47 7.72 8.06
C VAL A 177 7.10 7.40 9.50
N ALA A 178 6.65 6.18 9.78
CA ALA A 178 6.31 5.73 11.12
C ALA A 178 7.53 5.80 12.06
N GLU A 179 8.71 5.44 11.56
CA GLU A 179 9.94 5.50 12.36
C GLU A 179 10.42 6.94 12.60
N ILE A 180 10.31 7.84 11.60
CA ILE A 180 10.58 9.26 11.79
C ILE A 180 9.67 9.84 12.87
N LYS A 181 8.39 9.48 12.91
CA LYS A 181 7.45 9.90 13.97
C LYS A 181 7.90 9.42 15.34
N ARG A 182 8.32 8.17 15.46
CA ARG A 182 8.89 7.65 16.73
C ARG A 182 10.12 8.44 17.17
N ALA A 183 10.98 8.81 16.24
CA ALA A 183 12.13 9.64 16.56
C ALA A 183 11.72 11.06 17.01
N ILE A 184 10.71 11.67 16.39
CA ILE A 184 10.13 12.95 16.80
C ILE A 184 9.56 12.89 18.21
N GLU A 185 8.94 11.78 18.59
CA GLU A 185 8.39 11.50 19.92
C GLU A 185 9.48 11.11 20.95
N GLY A 186 10.75 11.03 20.55
CA GLY A 186 11.87 10.64 21.40
C GLY A 186 11.96 9.14 21.70
N ASN A 187 11.26 8.31 20.92
CA ASN A 187 11.19 6.86 21.07
C ASN A 187 11.57 6.09 19.79
N PRO A 188 12.77 6.34 19.22
CA PRO A 188 13.21 5.65 18.02
C PRO A 188 13.43 4.15 18.26
N THR A 189 13.28 3.35 17.21
CA THR A 189 13.68 1.93 17.25
C THR A 189 15.20 1.85 17.20
N ILE A 190 15.81 1.19 18.19
CA ILE A 190 17.26 1.04 18.31
C ILE A 190 17.62 -0.45 18.20
N GLU A 191 18.48 -0.80 17.26
CA GLU A 191 19.09 -2.13 17.15
C GLU A 191 20.63 -1.98 17.17
N ASN A 192 21.28 -2.77 18.01
CA ASN A 192 22.73 -2.73 18.18
C ASN A 192 23.29 -1.30 18.47
N GLY A 193 22.50 -0.50 19.18
CA GLY A 193 22.90 0.87 19.54
C GLY A 193 22.73 1.93 18.43
N VAL A 194 22.12 1.58 17.31
CA VAL A 194 21.87 2.52 16.20
C VAL A 194 20.36 2.59 15.87
N PRO A 195 19.88 3.78 15.47
CA PRO A 195 18.51 3.92 14.95
C PRO A 195 18.31 3.08 13.70
N THR A 196 17.20 2.32 13.66
CA THR A 196 16.87 1.43 12.57
C THR A 196 15.38 1.54 12.20
N VAL A 197 15.04 1.06 11.01
CA VAL A 197 13.65 0.95 10.55
C VAL A 197 13.27 -0.52 10.51
N PRO A 198 12.21 -0.94 11.21
CA PRO A 198 11.68 -2.29 11.10
C PRO A 198 11.26 -2.65 9.66
N ASN A 199 10.97 -3.94 9.41
CA ASN A 199 10.46 -4.42 8.14
C ASN A 199 11.40 -4.17 6.93
N VAL A 200 12.63 -4.67 7.05
CA VAL A 200 13.56 -4.71 5.92
C VAL A 200 13.24 -5.93 5.05
N PHE A 201 12.95 -5.68 3.77
CA PHE A 201 12.68 -6.73 2.80
C PHE A 201 13.91 -7.04 1.97
N LYS A 202 14.14 -8.34 1.69
CA LYS A 202 15.15 -8.82 0.75
C LYS A 202 14.43 -9.61 -0.33
N VAL A 203 14.47 -9.11 -1.56
CA VAL A 203 13.73 -9.65 -2.71
C VAL A 203 14.52 -9.47 -3.98
N THR A 204 14.41 -10.42 -4.89
CA THR A 204 15.05 -10.34 -6.19
C THR A 204 14.26 -9.46 -7.15
N LEU A 205 14.94 -8.87 -8.12
CA LEU A 205 14.29 -8.14 -9.21
C LEU A 205 13.28 -9.01 -9.97
N GLY A 206 13.57 -10.31 -10.10
CA GLY A 206 12.69 -11.26 -10.75
C GLY A 206 11.36 -11.41 -10.02
N GLU A 207 11.39 -11.61 -8.70
CA GLU A 207 10.19 -11.70 -7.87
C GLU A 207 9.35 -10.44 -7.94
N ILE A 208 9.97 -9.26 -7.88
CA ILE A 208 9.26 -7.98 -8.02
C ILE A 208 8.53 -7.90 -9.36
N VAL A 209 9.21 -8.24 -10.45
CA VAL A 209 8.62 -8.20 -11.80
C VAL A 209 7.44 -9.16 -11.92
N ASP A 210 7.58 -10.40 -11.44
CA ASP A 210 6.52 -11.41 -11.49
C ASP A 210 5.29 -10.97 -10.69
N LEU A 211 5.49 -10.39 -9.50
CA LEU A 211 4.42 -9.83 -8.69
C LEU A 211 3.70 -8.67 -9.41
N LEU A 212 4.46 -7.74 -9.99
CA LEU A 212 3.86 -6.60 -10.69
C LEU A 212 3.03 -7.01 -11.92
N TYR A 213 3.48 -7.98 -12.71
CA TYR A 213 2.67 -8.53 -13.80
C TYR A 213 1.46 -9.30 -13.28
N LYS A 214 1.59 -10.04 -12.18
CA LYS A 214 0.45 -10.68 -11.49
C LYS A 214 -0.58 -9.64 -11.03
N TYR A 215 -0.15 -8.51 -10.47
CA TYR A 215 -1.06 -7.43 -10.06
C TYR A 215 -1.78 -6.79 -11.24
N LYS A 216 -1.09 -6.59 -12.36
CA LYS A 216 -1.71 -6.12 -13.59
C LYS A 216 -2.77 -7.11 -14.07
N GLN A 217 -2.43 -8.41 -14.13
CA GLN A 217 -3.34 -9.47 -14.58
C GLN A 217 -4.52 -9.64 -13.63
N SER A 218 -4.35 -9.42 -12.33
CA SER A 218 -5.38 -9.60 -11.30
C SER A 218 -6.64 -8.76 -11.54
N ARG A 219 -6.51 -7.61 -12.19
CA ARG A 219 -7.65 -6.76 -12.58
C ARG A 219 -8.49 -7.41 -13.69
N LEU A 220 -7.87 -8.16 -14.60
CA LEU A 220 -8.55 -8.90 -15.65
C LEU A 220 -9.21 -10.18 -15.11
N ASP A 221 -8.50 -10.89 -14.26
CA ASP A 221 -8.96 -12.15 -13.68
C ASP A 221 -9.86 -11.95 -12.46
N ARG A 222 -9.98 -10.72 -11.97
CA ARG A 222 -10.73 -10.35 -10.75
C ARG A 222 -10.12 -10.97 -9.49
N THR A 223 -8.86 -11.40 -9.54
CA THR A 223 -8.16 -12.01 -8.40
C THR A 223 -7.57 -10.96 -7.49
N LEU A 224 -7.49 -11.25 -6.19
CA LEU A 224 -6.73 -10.46 -5.25
C LEU A 224 -5.39 -11.14 -4.95
N PRO A 225 -4.30 -10.37 -4.80
CA PRO A 225 -3.03 -10.92 -4.33
C PRO A 225 -3.15 -11.38 -2.87
N LYS A 226 -2.17 -12.17 -2.42
CA LYS A 226 -2.05 -12.50 -0.99
C LYS A 226 -1.65 -11.24 -0.22
N LEU A 227 -2.46 -10.87 0.78
CA LEU A 227 -2.26 -9.67 1.60
C LEU A 227 -1.74 -9.99 3.01
N ASP A 228 -1.45 -11.24 3.31
CA ASP A 228 -0.81 -11.73 4.53
C ASP A 228 0.73 -11.59 4.48
N ASN A 229 1.31 -11.52 3.29
CA ASN A 229 2.70 -11.15 3.09
C ASN A 229 2.82 -9.62 3.05
N LEU A 230 3.54 -9.04 4.01
CA LEU A 230 3.67 -7.59 4.16
C LEU A 230 4.30 -6.94 2.91
N PHE A 231 5.36 -7.55 2.35
CA PHE A 231 6.00 -7.02 1.13
C PHE A 231 5.03 -7.00 -0.06
N GLU A 232 4.28 -8.11 -0.29
CA GLU A 232 3.31 -8.17 -1.39
C GLU A 232 2.19 -7.13 -1.20
N LYS A 233 1.71 -6.93 0.03
CA LYS A 233 0.71 -5.92 0.37
C LYS A 233 1.20 -4.51 0.04
N ASP A 234 2.42 -4.17 0.46
CA ASP A 234 3.01 -2.85 0.27
C ASP A 234 3.35 -2.59 -1.21
N LEU A 235 3.84 -3.63 -1.90
CA LEU A 235 4.13 -3.56 -3.33
C LEU A 235 2.84 -3.42 -4.15
N TYR A 236 1.76 -4.11 -3.77
CA TYR A 236 0.46 -3.98 -4.43
C TYR A 236 -0.11 -2.57 -4.26
N SER A 237 -0.08 -2.02 -3.05
CA SER A 237 -0.49 -0.65 -2.77
C SER A 237 0.34 0.36 -3.56
N THR A 238 1.65 0.12 -3.66
CA THR A 238 2.57 0.90 -4.49
C THR A 238 2.17 0.83 -5.95
N TYR A 239 1.97 -0.38 -6.52
CA TYR A 239 1.56 -0.56 -7.91
C TYR A 239 0.27 0.20 -8.26
N LEU A 240 -0.76 0.08 -7.41
CA LEU A 240 -2.03 0.77 -7.62
C LEU A 240 -1.87 2.29 -7.63
N SER A 241 -0.95 2.85 -6.85
CA SER A 241 -0.66 4.29 -6.82
C SER A 241 -0.03 4.83 -8.11
N TYR A 242 0.46 3.96 -8.99
CA TYR A 242 1.02 4.31 -10.31
C TYR A 242 0.06 4.12 -11.48
N LEU A 243 -1.15 3.61 -11.24
CA LEU A 243 -2.17 3.53 -12.30
C LEU A 243 -2.45 4.91 -12.88
N PRO A 244 -2.62 5.05 -14.21
CA PRO A 244 -3.12 6.28 -14.79
C PRO A 244 -4.50 6.62 -14.22
N SER A 245 -4.79 7.89 -14.00
CA SER A 245 -6.10 8.34 -13.49
C SER A 245 -7.28 7.94 -14.40
N THR A 246 -7.01 7.68 -15.65
CA THR A 246 -7.97 7.18 -16.66
C THR A 246 -8.22 5.66 -16.56
N ASP A 247 -7.47 4.94 -15.72
CA ASP A 247 -7.51 3.47 -15.62
C ASP A 247 -7.83 2.98 -14.19
N PHE A 248 -8.54 3.79 -13.40
CA PHE A 248 -8.96 3.38 -12.06
C PHE A 248 -10.15 2.41 -12.09
N SER A 249 -10.96 2.44 -13.15
CA SER A 249 -12.09 1.53 -13.35
C SER A 249 -11.81 0.52 -14.43
N TYR A 250 -12.45 -0.65 -14.31
CA TYR A 250 -12.46 -1.67 -15.35
C TYR A 250 -13.81 -2.39 -15.34
N PRO A 251 -14.34 -2.77 -16.53
CA PRO A 251 -15.62 -3.45 -16.62
C PRO A 251 -15.52 -4.90 -16.12
N LEU A 252 -16.60 -5.38 -15.55
CA LEU A 252 -16.78 -6.79 -15.21
C LEU A 252 -17.55 -7.51 -16.32
N LEU A 253 -17.25 -8.79 -16.52
CA LEU A 253 -18.05 -9.64 -17.40
C LEU A 253 -19.37 -9.99 -16.70
N MET A 254 -20.47 -9.45 -17.20
CA MET A 254 -21.80 -9.75 -16.72
C MET A 254 -22.39 -10.92 -17.54
N ASN A 255 -22.76 -12.01 -16.86
CA ASN A 255 -23.54 -13.08 -17.48
C ASN A 255 -25.02 -12.70 -17.36
N VAL A 256 -25.62 -12.24 -18.44
CA VAL A 256 -27.00 -11.71 -18.49
C VAL A 256 -27.90 -12.68 -19.22
N ASP A 257 -29.08 -12.98 -18.66
CA ASP A 257 -30.17 -13.72 -19.31
C ASP A 257 -31.55 -13.13 -18.94
N ASP A 258 -32.62 -13.79 -19.31
CA ASP A 258 -33.99 -13.31 -19.03
C ASP A 258 -34.34 -13.25 -17.53
N ARG A 259 -33.59 -13.96 -16.69
CA ARG A 259 -33.74 -14.00 -15.25
C ARG A 259 -33.06 -12.86 -14.52
N GLY A 260 -32.13 -12.13 -15.19
CA GLY A 260 -31.31 -11.07 -14.63
C GLY A 260 -29.84 -11.20 -14.97
N SER A 261 -28.95 -11.09 -14.00
CA SER A 261 -27.51 -11.22 -14.25
C SER A 261 -26.77 -11.89 -13.09
N PHE A 262 -25.61 -12.45 -13.41
CA PHE A 262 -24.64 -12.94 -12.43
C PHE A 262 -23.24 -12.42 -12.80
N THR A 263 -22.55 -11.77 -11.88
CA THR A 263 -21.29 -11.10 -12.14
C THR A 263 -20.29 -11.40 -11.04
N GLU A 264 -19.19 -12.04 -11.40
CA GLU A 264 -18.08 -12.28 -10.49
C GLU A 264 -17.34 -10.97 -10.25
N PHE A 265 -17.10 -10.64 -8.98
CA PHE A 265 -16.46 -9.39 -8.57
C PHE A 265 -15.05 -9.60 -8.02
N ILE A 266 -14.87 -10.50 -7.06
CA ILE A 266 -13.60 -10.79 -6.40
C ILE A 266 -13.39 -12.30 -6.34
N LYS A 267 -12.16 -12.75 -6.64
CA LYS A 267 -11.72 -14.15 -6.52
C LYS A 267 -10.45 -14.22 -5.69
N THR A 268 -10.37 -15.20 -4.82
CA THR A 268 -9.14 -15.52 -4.08
C THR A 268 -8.96 -17.05 -4.04
N PRO A 269 -7.75 -17.54 -4.26
CA PRO A 269 -7.51 -18.99 -4.26
C PRO A 269 -7.78 -19.67 -2.91
N ASP A 270 -7.70 -18.93 -1.81
CA ASP A 270 -7.77 -19.42 -0.43
C ASP A 270 -9.00 -18.94 0.35
N ARG A 271 -9.76 -17.98 -0.18
CA ARG A 271 -10.93 -17.37 0.51
C ARG A 271 -12.16 -17.28 -0.36
N GLY A 272 -12.15 -17.99 -1.48
CA GLY A 272 -13.30 -18.13 -2.34
C GLY A 272 -13.58 -16.93 -3.26
N GLN A 273 -14.84 -16.78 -3.61
CA GLN A 273 -15.31 -15.84 -4.61
C GLN A 273 -16.48 -15.01 -4.09
N VAL A 274 -16.50 -13.73 -4.44
CA VAL A 274 -17.64 -12.83 -4.24
C VAL A 274 -18.25 -12.49 -5.59
N SER A 275 -19.59 -12.61 -5.67
CA SER A 275 -20.37 -12.33 -6.88
C SER A 275 -21.57 -11.45 -6.57
N VAL A 276 -22.04 -10.72 -7.58
CA VAL A 276 -23.28 -9.95 -7.53
C VAL A 276 -24.31 -10.65 -8.41
N ASN A 277 -25.44 -11.01 -7.83
CA ASN A 277 -26.56 -11.58 -8.53
C ASN A 277 -27.73 -10.59 -8.57
N ILE A 278 -28.27 -10.35 -9.76
CA ILE A 278 -29.49 -9.57 -9.96
C ILE A 278 -30.58 -10.53 -10.42
N SER A 279 -31.72 -10.56 -9.72
CA SER A 279 -32.90 -11.37 -10.08
C SER A 279 -34.05 -10.43 -10.37
N LYS A 280 -34.67 -10.58 -11.55
CA LYS A 280 -35.88 -9.87 -11.93
C LYS A 280 -37.09 -10.28 -11.06
N PRO A 281 -38.18 -9.48 -11.00
CA PRO A 281 -39.40 -9.83 -10.26
C PRO A 281 -39.93 -11.22 -10.60
N GLY A 282 -40.27 -11.98 -9.57
CA GLY A 282 -40.84 -13.33 -9.69
C GLY A 282 -39.88 -14.43 -10.12
N ILE A 283 -38.58 -14.12 -10.25
CA ILE A 283 -37.56 -15.08 -10.68
C ILE A 283 -36.99 -15.85 -9.49
N THR A 284 -37.01 -17.18 -9.62
CA THR A 284 -36.33 -18.13 -8.75
C THR A 284 -35.01 -18.58 -9.41
N LYS A 285 -33.89 -18.51 -8.68
CA LYS A 285 -32.56 -19.02 -9.05
C LYS A 285 -32.09 -20.02 -8.01
N GLY A 286 -31.29 -21.01 -8.42
CA GLY A 286 -30.79 -22.08 -7.56
C GLY A 286 -31.42 -23.42 -7.92
N ASN A 287 -32.09 -24.07 -6.97
CA ASN A 287 -32.56 -25.46 -7.06
C ASN A 287 -31.39 -26.41 -7.27
N HIS A 288 -30.40 -26.30 -6.40
CA HIS A 288 -29.22 -27.16 -6.39
C HIS A 288 -28.63 -27.28 -4.98
N TRP A 289 -27.79 -28.26 -4.81
CA TRP A 289 -27.04 -28.50 -3.58
C TRP A 289 -25.56 -28.78 -3.86
N HIS A 290 -24.75 -28.78 -2.81
CA HIS A 290 -23.30 -28.92 -2.86
C HIS A 290 -22.79 -29.97 -1.88
N HIS A 291 -21.67 -30.63 -2.21
CA HIS A 291 -20.96 -31.52 -1.29
C HIS A 291 -19.94 -30.74 -0.40
N THR A 292 -19.22 -29.79 -0.95
CA THR A 292 -18.13 -29.08 -0.29
C THR A 292 -18.28 -27.57 -0.33
N LYS A 293 -18.96 -27.03 -1.33
CA LYS A 293 -19.24 -25.61 -1.42
C LYS A 293 -20.22 -25.18 -0.34
N ASN A 294 -19.83 -24.19 0.45
CA ASN A 294 -20.73 -23.44 1.30
C ASN A 294 -20.77 -21.99 0.84
N GLU A 295 -21.91 -21.37 1.01
CA GLU A 295 -22.15 -20.03 0.49
C GLU A 295 -22.74 -19.13 1.57
N LYS A 296 -22.66 -17.82 1.33
CA LYS A 296 -23.33 -16.79 2.13
C LYS A 296 -24.07 -15.86 1.18
N PHE A 297 -25.37 -15.67 1.41
CA PHE A 297 -26.17 -14.74 0.64
C PHE A 297 -26.54 -13.52 1.50
N LEU A 298 -26.45 -12.34 0.88
CA LEU A 298 -26.84 -11.07 1.47
C LEU A 298 -27.66 -10.27 0.45
N VAL A 299 -28.98 -10.16 0.67
CA VAL A 299 -29.83 -9.30 -0.15
C VAL A 299 -29.61 -7.84 0.27
N VAL A 300 -29.16 -7.01 -0.66
CA VAL A 300 -28.83 -5.59 -0.42
C VAL A 300 -29.86 -4.63 -1.03
N SER A 301 -30.74 -5.13 -1.91
CA SER A 301 -31.84 -4.37 -2.49
C SER A 301 -32.96 -5.33 -2.91
N GLY A 302 -34.21 -4.89 -2.80
CA GLY A 302 -35.38 -5.72 -3.11
C GLY A 302 -35.82 -6.59 -1.92
N LYS A 303 -36.74 -7.51 -2.19
CA LYS A 303 -37.33 -8.45 -1.22
C LYS A 303 -37.38 -9.83 -1.80
N GLY A 304 -37.08 -10.86 -1.01
CA GLY A 304 -37.07 -12.22 -1.48
C GLY A 304 -37.25 -13.25 -0.38
N VAL A 305 -37.20 -14.51 -0.77
CA VAL A 305 -37.12 -15.65 0.12
C VAL A 305 -36.03 -16.60 -0.33
N ILE A 306 -35.24 -17.08 0.63
CA ILE A 306 -34.29 -18.16 0.43
C ILE A 306 -34.91 -19.40 1.04
N ARG A 307 -35.06 -20.47 0.23
CA ARG A 307 -35.62 -21.74 0.68
C ARG A 307 -34.55 -22.80 0.71
N PHE A 308 -34.68 -23.69 1.68
CA PHE A 308 -33.82 -24.85 1.87
C PHE A 308 -34.65 -26.09 2.07
N ARG A 309 -34.13 -27.23 1.62
CA ARG A 309 -34.58 -28.55 2.01
C ARG A 309 -33.35 -29.47 2.16
N HIS A 310 -33.27 -30.19 3.26
CA HIS A 310 -32.23 -31.20 3.40
C HIS A 310 -32.43 -32.28 2.33
N ILE A 311 -31.36 -32.72 1.65
CA ILE A 311 -31.49 -33.65 0.49
C ILE A 311 -32.16 -34.98 0.81
N ASN A 312 -32.22 -35.39 2.07
CA ASN A 312 -32.87 -36.61 2.56
C ASN A 312 -34.15 -36.33 3.37
N ASP A 313 -34.73 -35.12 3.27
CA ASP A 313 -35.92 -34.71 4.02
C ASP A 313 -36.89 -33.96 3.11
N ASP A 314 -38.16 -33.84 3.52
CA ASP A 314 -39.19 -33.11 2.78
C ASP A 314 -39.55 -31.76 3.41
N GLU A 315 -38.99 -31.43 4.58
CA GLU A 315 -39.24 -30.16 5.28
C GLU A 315 -38.57 -28.99 4.55
N ILE A 316 -39.38 -27.97 4.19
CA ILE A 316 -38.90 -26.73 3.57
C ILE A 316 -38.70 -25.67 4.65
N ILE A 317 -37.51 -25.10 4.68
CA ILE A 317 -37.14 -24.01 5.58
C ILE A 317 -37.08 -22.71 4.77
N GLU A 318 -37.75 -21.65 5.22
CA GLU A 318 -37.81 -20.36 4.52
C GLU A 318 -37.19 -19.24 5.34
N TYR A 319 -36.31 -18.43 4.69
CA TYR A 319 -35.80 -17.19 5.20
C TYR A 319 -36.23 -16.02 4.32
N TYR A 320 -37.09 -15.15 4.85
CA TYR A 320 -37.53 -13.94 4.17
C TYR A 320 -36.45 -12.84 4.37
N VAL A 321 -35.96 -12.31 3.27
CA VAL A 321 -34.80 -11.38 3.22
C VAL A 321 -35.18 -10.10 2.49
N SER A 322 -34.55 -8.99 2.87
CA SER A 322 -34.75 -7.72 2.19
C SER A 322 -33.55 -6.79 2.33
N GLY A 323 -33.41 -5.81 1.42
CA GLY A 323 -32.47 -4.72 1.53
C GLY A 323 -32.77 -3.72 2.66
N ASP A 324 -33.97 -3.75 3.21
CA ASP A 324 -34.36 -2.89 4.35
C ASP A 324 -33.76 -3.37 5.68
N LYS A 325 -33.46 -4.67 5.78
CA LYS A 325 -32.80 -5.32 6.92
C LYS A 325 -31.74 -6.29 6.42
N LEU A 326 -30.48 -5.88 6.52
CA LEU A 326 -29.38 -6.68 6.04
C LEU A 326 -29.10 -7.86 6.96
N GLU A 327 -29.33 -9.06 6.45
CA GLU A 327 -29.07 -10.34 7.13
C GLU A 327 -28.29 -11.27 6.21
N VAL A 328 -27.23 -11.89 6.74
CA VAL A 328 -26.50 -12.95 6.03
C VAL A 328 -27.22 -14.27 6.27
N VAL A 329 -27.51 -14.97 5.18
CA VAL A 329 -28.01 -16.35 5.23
C VAL A 329 -26.90 -17.29 4.79
N ASP A 330 -26.49 -18.18 5.68
CA ASP A 330 -25.54 -19.26 5.38
C ASP A 330 -26.24 -20.37 4.59
N ILE A 331 -25.59 -20.81 3.52
CA ILE A 331 -26.02 -21.93 2.69
C ILE A 331 -25.19 -23.15 3.02
N PRO A 332 -25.61 -24.05 3.88
CA PRO A 332 -24.82 -25.21 4.30
C PRO A 332 -24.83 -26.30 3.23
N VAL A 333 -23.78 -27.12 3.23
CA VAL A 333 -23.66 -28.30 2.38
C VAL A 333 -24.75 -29.31 2.71
N GLY A 334 -25.21 -30.09 1.70
CA GLY A 334 -26.22 -31.12 1.90
C GLY A 334 -27.65 -30.60 1.94
N TYR A 335 -27.87 -29.30 1.72
CA TYR A 335 -29.20 -28.72 1.53
C TYR A 335 -29.35 -28.22 0.09
N THR A 336 -30.44 -28.67 -0.58
CA THR A 336 -30.88 -27.99 -1.80
C THR A 336 -31.44 -26.63 -1.43
N HIS A 337 -31.14 -25.62 -2.23
CA HIS A 337 -31.55 -24.25 -1.94
C HIS A 337 -31.92 -23.49 -3.21
N ASN A 338 -32.74 -22.48 -3.04
CA ASN A 338 -33.05 -21.49 -4.06
C ASN A 338 -33.25 -20.10 -3.42
N ILE A 339 -33.21 -19.06 -4.27
CA ILE A 339 -33.59 -17.71 -3.89
C ILE A 339 -34.61 -17.17 -4.90
N GLU A 340 -35.74 -16.64 -4.41
CA GLU A 340 -36.80 -16.07 -5.23
C GLU A 340 -36.95 -14.57 -4.93
N ASN A 341 -37.09 -13.77 -5.97
CA ASN A 341 -37.46 -12.36 -5.85
C ASN A 341 -38.97 -12.22 -5.70
N LEU A 342 -39.44 -11.84 -4.52
CA LEU A 342 -40.86 -11.61 -4.19
C LEU A 342 -41.31 -10.15 -4.39
N GLY A 343 -40.36 -9.25 -4.78
CA GLY A 343 -40.63 -7.83 -5.04
C GLY A 343 -41.14 -7.60 -6.47
N ASP A 344 -41.45 -6.33 -6.72
CA ASP A 344 -41.85 -5.79 -8.02
C ASP A 344 -40.71 -5.07 -8.77
N THR A 345 -39.54 -5.05 -8.17
CA THR A 345 -38.29 -4.50 -8.72
C THR A 345 -37.20 -5.54 -8.69
N ASP A 346 -36.08 -5.26 -9.35
CA ASP A 346 -34.90 -6.13 -9.33
C ASP A 346 -34.38 -6.32 -7.90
N MET A 347 -34.12 -7.57 -7.54
CA MET A 347 -33.46 -7.92 -6.28
C MET A 347 -31.94 -8.10 -6.49
N VAL A 348 -31.15 -7.43 -5.66
CA VAL A 348 -29.69 -7.52 -5.71
C VAL A 348 -29.16 -8.30 -4.52
N THR A 349 -28.42 -9.38 -4.80
CA THR A 349 -27.82 -10.26 -3.79
C THR A 349 -26.31 -10.28 -3.96
N ILE A 350 -25.56 -10.02 -2.90
CA ILE A 350 -24.14 -10.33 -2.81
C ILE A 350 -24.00 -11.78 -2.35
N MET A 351 -23.24 -12.57 -3.10
CA MET A 351 -23.00 -13.98 -2.84
C MET A 351 -21.50 -14.20 -2.61
N TRP A 352 -21.15 -14.86 -1.53
CA TRP A 352 -19.83 -15.40 -1.30
C TRP A 352 -19.87 -16.91 -1.33
N VAL A 353 -18.85 -17.53 -1.91
CA VAL A 353 -18.64 -18.98 -1.92
C VAL A 353 -17.22 -19.30 -1.54
N ASN A 354 -16.98 -20.34 -0.76
CA ASN A 354 -15.69 -20.70 -0.18
C ASN A 354 -14.61 -21.10 -1.18
N GLU A 355 -14.95 -21.32 -2.44
CA GLU A 355 -14.03 -21.68 -3.52
C GLU A 355 -14.35 -20.93 -4.81
N MET A 356 -13.37 -20.79 -5.70
CA MET A 356 -13.58 -20.22 -7.04
C MET A 356 -14.36 -21.23 -7.91
N PHE A 357 -15.23 -20.71 -8.78
CA PHE A 357 -15.95 -21.56 -9.74
C PHE A 357 -14.97 -22.21 -10.72
N ASP A 358 -15.00 -23.55 -10.79
CA ASP A 358 -14.31 -24.35 -11.80
C ASP A 358 -15.35 -25.10 -12.66
N PRO A 359 -15.46 -24.80 -13.96
CA PRO A 359 -16.42 -25.47 -14.83
C PRO A 359 -16.16 -26.98 -15.01
N ASN A 360 -14.94 -27.46 -14.73
CA ASN A 360 -14.59 -28.87 -14.80
C ASN A 360 -14.94 -29.65 -13.52
N GLN A 361 -15.08 -28.96 -12.40
CA GLN A 361 -15.45 -29.51 -11.09
C GLN A 361 -16.45 -28.57 -10.41
N PRO A 362 -17.69 -28.44 -10.93
CA PRO A 362 -18.61 -27.40 -10.47
C PRO A 362 -19.18 -27.63 -9.09
N ASP A 363 -19.10 -28.84 -8.50
CA ASP A 363 -19.72 -29.24 -7.22
C ASP A 363 -21.14 -28.66 -7.04
N THR A 364 -21.97 -28.79 -8.09
CA THR A 364 -23.31 -28.22 -8.12
C THR A 364 -24.27 -29.25 -8.73
N TYR A 365 -25.23 -29.73 -7.95
CA TYR A 365 -26.12 -30.81 -8.31
C TYR A 365 -27.57 -30.33 -8.27
N PHE A 366 -28.24 -30.39 -9.41
CA PHE A 366 -29.62 -29.96 -9.51
C PHE A 366 -30.55 -30.83 -8.64
N LEU A 367 -31.35 -30.18 -7.83
CA LEU A 367 -32.45 -30.78 -7.05
C LEU A 367 -33.42 -29.67 -6.63
N GLU A 368 -34.67 -29.77 -6.94
CA GLU A 368 -35.67 -28.79 -6.49
C GLU A 368 -35.81 -28.79 -4.96
N VAL A 369 -36.11 -27.62 -4.44
CA VAL A 369 -36.41 -27.42 -3.01
C VAL A 369 -37.83 -27.95 -2.70
#